data_828370e22b3cfd9986a506255705de25
#
_entry.id   828370e22b3cfd9986a506255705de25
#
_cell.length_a   1.000
_cell.length_b   1.000
_cell.length_c   1.000
_cell.angle_alpha   90.00
_cell.angle_beta   90.00
_cell.angle_gamma   90.00
#
_symmetry.space_group_name_H-M   'P 1'
#
loop_
_entity.id
_entity.type
_entity.pdbx_description
1 polymer ?
#
loop_
_entity_poly.entity_id
_entity_poly.type
_entity_poly.pdbx_seq_one_letter_code
_entity_poly.pdbx_strand_id
1 'polypeptide(L)'
;MGRIIVIQFITLDGVVEDPDGSDGTSFGGWAMRHGPAAIAGDKFRLGPILEHGTLLFGRRTWEHFATLWPFRDDEFSRAMNGATKSVVTRRSLDIAAWSNSTVVDGPLLDWTRDRAAATDVVVIGSGSLVNQLVEADLVDEYRLRTFPTVAGSGRRLFTTPGRYEFVGVEPMGPTTLSILRTERSDPAGGGR
;
A
#
# COMPACT_ATOMS: atom_id res chain seq x y z
N MET A 1 -19.80 -4.07 1.52
CA MET A 1 -18.56 -4.61 2.10
C MET A 1 -17.41 -4.04 1.31
N GLY A 2 -16.47 -3.39 1.97
CA GLY A 2 -15.30 -2.83 1.33
C GLY A 2 -14.21 -3.89 1.10
N ARG A 3 -13.13 -3.50 0.45
CA ARG A 3 -11.97 -4.34 0.11
C ARG A 3 -10.76 -3.92 0.92
N ILE A 4 -9.87 -4.87 1.15
CA ILE A 4 -8.52 -4.61 1.67
C ILE A 4 -7.57 -4.57 0.48
N ILE A 5 -7.08 -3.37 0.16
CA ILE A 5 -6.30 -3.05 -1.03
C ILE A 5 -4.87 -2.72 -0.62
N VAL A 6 -3.91 -3.50 -1.09
CA VAL A 6 -2.47 -3.21 -0.88
C VAL A 6 -1.96 -2.44 -2.09
N ILE A 7 -1.36 -1.27 -1.85
CA ILE A 7 -0.65 -0.52 -2.89
C ILE A 7 0.85 -0.56 -2.65
N GLN A 8 1.64 -0.86 -3.70
CA GLN A 8 3.10 -0.93 -3.57
C GLN A 8 3.80 -0.51 -4.87
N PHE A 9 4.92 0.19 -4.71
CA PHE A 9 5.96 0.19 -5.72
C PHE A 9 6.69 -1.14 -5.66
N ILE A 10 7.02 -1.70 -6.81
CA ILE A 10 7.64 -3.02 -6.90
C ILE A 10 8.64 -3.07 -8.06
N THR A 11 9.74 -3.74 -7.85
CA THR A 11 10.74 -4.03 -8.89
C THR A 11 10.35 -5.25 -9.72
N LEU A 12 11.02 -5.49 -10.84
CA LEU A 12 10.83 -6.69 -11.68
C LEU A 12 11.11 -8.00 -10.94
N ASP A 13 12.01 -7.99 -9.96
CA ASP A 13 12.31 -9.14 -9.10
C ASP A 13 11.50 -9.18 -7.80
N GLY A 14 10.42 -8.35 -7.72
CA GLY A 14 9.42 -8.41 -6.64
C GLY A 14 9.80 -7.69 -5.35
N VAL A 15 10.88 -6.91 -5.34
CA VAL A 15 11.32 -6.14 -4.16
C VAL A 15 10.43 -4.90 -3.98
N VAL A 16 10.02 -4.65 -2.74
CA VAL A 16 9.18 -3.50 -2.33
C VAL A 16 9.87 -2.63 -1.27
N GLU A 17 11.07 -2.99 -0.86
CA GLU A 17 11.82 -2.30 0.19
C GLU A 17 12.52 -1.07 -0.37
N ASP A 18 12.49 0.01 0.43
CA ASP A 18 13.24 1.23 0.24
C ASP A 18 13.13 1.88 -1.16
N PRO A 19 11.92 2.03 -1.71
CA PRO A 19 11.75 2.56 -3.08
C PRO A 19 12.26 3.99 -3.24
N ASP A 20 12.22 4.79 -2.17
CA ASP A 20 12.63 6.19 -2.16
C ASP A 20 14.04 6.42 -1.59
N GLY A 21 14.67 5.38 -1.03
CA GLY A 21 16.00 5.46 -0.42
C GLY A 21 16.01 5.99 1.01
N SER A 22 14.85 6.20 1.63
CA SER A 22 14.76 6.77 2.99
C SER A 22 15.22 5.80 4.10
N ASP A 23 15.20 4.50 3.83
CA ASP A 23 15.72 3.48 4.76
C ASP A 23 17.25 3.31 4.64
N GLY A 24 17.91 3.92 3.64
CA GLY A 24 19.35 3.96 3.47
C GLY A 24 19.99 2.64 3.05
N THR A 25 19.25 1.74 2.42
CA THR A 25 19.80 0.48 1.91
C THR A 25 20.69 0.70 0.70
N SER A 26 21.65 -0.18 0.46
CA SER A 26 22.58 -0.05 -0.69
C SER A 26 21.88 -0.16 -2.05
N PHE A 27 20.70 -0.77 -2.11
CA PHE A 27 19.87 -0.92 -3.31
C PHE A 27 18.69 0.06 -3.35
N GLY A 28 18.49 0.89 -2.32
CA GLY A 28 17.35 1.81 -2.18
C GLY A 28 17.30 2.92 -3.23
N GLY A 29 16.20 3.69 -3.20
CA GLY A 29 15.97 4.84 -4.09
C GLY A 29 15.66 4.46 -5.55
N TRP A 30 15.39 3.19 -5.80
CA TRP A 30 15.21 2.69 -7.17
C TRP A 30 13.99 3.28 -7.89
N ALA A 31 12.92 3.63 -7.18
CA ALA A 31 11.76 4.27 -7.80
C ALA A 31 12.06 5.71 -8.22
N MET A 32 12.85 6.46 -7.43
CA MET A 32 13.17 7.85 -7.67
C MET A 32 14.05 8.06 -8.91
N ARG A 33 14.83 7.05 -9.30
CA ARG A 33 15.71 7.09 -10.50
C ARG A 33 14.95 7.21 -11.82
N HIS A 34 13.65 6.91 -11.82
CA HIS A 34 12.79 7.00 -13.00
C HIS A 34 12.11 8.37 -13.19
N GLY A 35 12.45 9.33 -12.35
CA GLY A 35 12.00 10.72 -12.43
C GLY A 35 10.61 10.99 -11.86
N PRO A 36 10.23 12.27 -11.76
CA PRO A 36 8.99 12.68 -11.10
C PRO A 36 7.72 12.11 -11.72
N ALA A 37 7.66 11.95 -13.04
CA ALA A 37 6.49 11.40 -13.72
C ALA A 37 6.17 9.95 -13.32
N ALA A 38 7.17 9.19 -12.88
CA ALA A 38 6.97 7.82 -12.43
C ALA A 38 6.28 7.72 -11.06
N ILE A 39 6.32 8.78 -10.26
CA ILE A 39 5.88 8.78 -8.86
C ILE A 39 4.81 9.83 -8.54
N ALA A 40 4.45 10.71 -9.48
CA ALA A 40 3.51 11.81 -9.26
C ALA A 40 2.03 11.36 -9.33
N GLY A 41 1.16 12.15 -8.71
CA GLY A 41 -0.29 12.05 -8.80
C GLY A 41 -0.88 10.75 -8.25
N ASP A 42 -2.11 10.45 -8.66
CA ASP A 42 -2.82 9.20 -8.30
C ASP A 42 -2.31 8.00 -9.13
N LYS A 43 -1.11 7.61 -8.83
CA LYS A 43 -0.37 6.54 -9.51
C LYS A 43 -0.90 5.12 -9.27
N PHE A 44 -1.85 4.98 -8.37
CA PHE A 44 -2.51 3.71 -8.05
C PHE A 44 -3.99 3.70 -8.42
N ARG A 45 -4.48 4.75 -9.09
CA ARG A 45 -5.90 4.89 -9.46
C ARG A 45 -6.84 4.74 -8.26
N LEU A 46 -6.51 5.38 -7.15
CA LEU A 46 -7.32 5.34 -5.94
C LEU A 46 -8.62 6.14 -6.11
N GLY A 47 -8.53 7.30 -6.78
CA GLY A 47 -9.70 8.11 -7.08
C GLY A 47 -10.65 8.30 -5.90
N PRO A 48 -11.95 7.95 -6.04
CA PRO A 48 -12.95 8.11 -4.99
C PRO A 48 -12.67 7.31 -3.70
N ILE A 49 -11.79 6.31 -3.74
CA ILE A 49 -11.41 5.54 -2.52
C ILE A 49 -10.75 6.47 -1.50
N LEU A 50 -10.03 7.51 -1.95
CA LEU A 50 -9.44 8.50 -1.03
C LEU A 50 -10.48 9.31 -0.27
N GLU A 51 -11.66 9.48 -0.82
CA GLU A 51 -12.76 10.24 -0.21
C GLU A 51 -13.55 9.42 0.82
N HIS A 52 -13.74 8.12 0.53
CA HIS A 52 -14.67 7.26 1.27
C HIS A 52 -13.98 6.13 2.02
N GLY A 53 -12.76 5.78 1.63
CA GLY A 53 -11.97 4.71 2.23
C GLY A 53 -11.15 5.17 3.45
N THR A 54 -10.40 4.22 3.99
CA THR A 54 -9.44 4.46 5.07
C THR A 54 -8.04 4.07 4.61
N LEU A 55 -7.08 4.97 4.72
CA LEU A 55 -5.67 4.70 4.48
C LEU A 55 -5.05 4.10 5.74
N LEU A 56 -4.48 2.91 5.64
CA LEU A 56 -3.84 2.20 6.74
C LEU A 56 -2.32 2.24 6.60
N PHE A 57 -1.67 2.73 7.64
CA PHE A 57 -0.23 2.93 7.71
C PHE A 57 0.40 2.19 8.88
N GLY A 58 1.62 1.68 8.68
CA GLY A 58 2.53 1.48 9.78
C GLY A 58 3.17 2.81 10.21
N ARG A 59 3.60 2.91 11.47
CA ARG A 59 4.14 4.14 12.06
C ARG A 59 5.20 4.82 11.20
N ARG A 60 6.26 4.11 10.76
CA ARG A 60 7.37 4.71 9.99
C ARG A 60 6.90 5.33 8.68
N THR A 61 6.04 4.63 7.94
CA THR A 61 5.49 5.14 6.68
C THR A 61 4.63 6.38 6.92
N TRP A 62 3.82 6.38 7.97
CA TRP A 62 3.02 7.54 8.32
C TRP A 62 3.89 8.73 8.74
N GLU A 63 4.87 8.53 9.63
CA GLU A 63 5.81 9.58 10.06
C GLU A 63 6.53 10.21 8.86
N HIS A 64 7.05 9.39 7.94
CA HIS A 64 7.67 9.87 6.72
C HIS A 64 6.69 10.70 5.87
N PHE A 65 5.48 10.22 5.66
CA PHE A 65 4.47 10.90 4.85
C PHE A 65 3.95 12.18 5.52
N ALA A 66 3.88 12.23 6.84
CA ALA A 66 3.52 13.42 7.60
C ALA A 66 4.53 14.58 7.43
N THR A 67 5.78 14.28 7.04
CA THR A 67 6.77 15.32 6.70
C THR A 67 6.65 15.83 5.27
N LEU A 68 5.84 15.19 4.42
CA LEU A 68 5.75 15.50 2.99
C LEU A 68 4.40 16.07 2.58
N TRP A 69 3.32 15.35 2.88
CA TRP A 69 1.99 15.63 2.34
C TRP A 69 1.35 16.92 2.87
N PRO A 70 1.45 17.27 4.16
CA PRO A 70 0.85 18.50 4.68
C PRO A 70 1.39 19.78 4.04
N PHE A 71 2.60 19.72 3.44
CA PHE A 71 3.29 20.87 2.83
C PHE A 71 3.07 20.95 1.30
N ARG A 72 2.20 20.13 0.73
CA ARG A 72 1.87 20.09 -0.69
C ARG A 72 0.42 20.46 -0.90
N ASP A 73 0.13 21.13 -2.03
CA ASP A 73 -1.20 21.67 -2.34
C ASP A 73 -1.74 21.28 -3.73
N ASP A 74 -1.05 20.39 -4.47
CA ASP A 74 -1.61 19.81 -5.69
C ASP A 74 -2.87 18.98 -5.39
N GLU A 75 -3.65 18.69 -6.44
CA GLU A 75 -4.94 18.01 -6.30
C GLU A 75 -4.82 16.66 -5.57
N PHE A 76 -3.81 15.85 -5.91
CA PHE A 76 -3.61 14.56 -5.26
C PHE A 76 -3.17 14.71 -3.80
N SER A 77 -2.32 15.69 -3.50
CA SER A 77 -1.90 16.00 -2.14
C SER A 77 -3.08 16.45 -1.27
N ARG A 78 -4.00 17.26 -1.81
CA ARG A 78 -5.22 17.63 -1.10
C ARG A 78 -6.11 16.41 -0.81
N ALA A 79 -6.27 15.49 -1.77
CA ALA A 79 -7.00 14.26 -1.56
C ALA A 79 -6.36 13.38 -0.46
N MET A 80 -5.04 13.22 -0.48
CA MET A 80 -4.29 12.50 0.55
C MET A 80 -4.43 13.15 1.95
N ASN A 81 -4.38 14.47 2.03
CA ASN A 81 -4.54 15.21 3.28
C ASN A 81 -5.98 15.11 3.81
N GLY A 82 -6.99 15.12 2.92
CA GLY A 82 -8.41 14.97 3.27
C GLY A 82 -8.82 13.55 3.68
N ALA A 83 -8.15 12.53 3.17
CA ALA A 83 -8.48 11.14 3.42
C ALA A 83 -8.43 10.77 4.92
N THR A 84 -9.28 9.83 5.34
CA THR A 84 -9.20 9.21 6.68
C THR A 84 -7.97 8.32 6.77
N LYS A 85 -7.18 8.49 7.82
CA LYS A 85 -5.94 7.74 8.05
C LYS A 85 -5.96 7.01 9.38
N SER A 86 -5.49 5.77 9.40
CA SER A 86 -5.32 4.96 10.59
C SER A 86 -3.88 4.43 10.67
N VAL A 87 -3.30 4.50 11.85
CA VAL A 87 -1.87 4.20 12.05
C VAL A 87 -1.68 3.09 13.07
N VAL A 88 -1.01 2.03 12.65
CA VAL A 88 -0.63 0.93 13.53
C VAL A 88 0.68 1.29 14.24
N THR A 89 0.62 1.47 15.54
CA THR A 89 1.79 1.80 16.38
C THR A 89 1.66 1.24 17.79
N ARG A 90 2.80 0.87 18.38
CA ARG A 90 2.94 0.53 19.80
C ARG A 90 3.62 1.63 20.60
N ARG A 91 3.98 2.73 19.94
CA ARG A 91 4.67 3.88 20.55
C ARG A 91 3.79 5.10 20.48
N SER A 92 4.04 6.06 21.36
CA SER A 92 3.43 7.39 21.24
C SER A 92 3.77 8.00 19.88
N LEU A 93 2.79 8.69 19.31
CA LEU A 93 2.89 9.32 18.01
C LEU A 93 2.22 10.68 18.10
N ASP A 94 2.85 11.72 17.57
CA ASP A 94 2.20 13.01 17.39
C ASP A 94 1.23 12.94 16.19
N ILE A 95 0.05 12.41 16.47
CA ILE A 95 -0.97 12.18 15.46
C ILE A 95 -1.50 13.47 14.83
N ALA A 96 -1.31 14.62 15.49
CA ALA A 96 -1.73 15.93 14.99
C ALA A 96 -0.86 16.43 13.83
N ALA A 97 0.34 15.87 13.65
CA ALA A 97 1.26 16.24 12.56
C ALA A 97 0.67 16.01 11.15
N TRP A 98 -0.34 15.13 11.02
CA TRP A 98 -1.06 14.97 9.75
C TRP A 98 -2.56 14.79 10.03
N SER A 99 -3.36 15.74 9.57
CA SER A 99 -4.80 15.80 9.81
C SER A 99 -5.56 14.52 9.42
N ASN A 100 -6.73 14.30 10.00
CA ASN A 100 -7.59 13.12 9.75
C ASN A 100 -6.90 11.78 10.05
N SER A 101 -5.95 11.77 10.99
CA SER A 101 -5.23 10.59 11.42
C SER A 101 -5.70 10.11 12.79
N THR A 102 -5.79 8.79 12.97
CA THR A 102 -6.12 8.13 14.24
C THR A 102 -5.18 6.95 14.46
N VAL A 103 -4.95 6.59 15.72
CA VAL A 103 -4.22 5.36 16.05
C VAL A 103 -5.20 4.18 16.02
N VAL A 104 -4.77 3.06 15.44
CA VAL A 104 -5.53 1.80 15.47
C VAL A 104 -5.63 1.30 16.90
N ASP A 105 -6.84 1.06 17.37
CA ASP A 105 -7.12 0.47 18.67
C ASP A 105 -7.33 -1.05 18.51
N GLY A 106 -6.62 -1.85 19.32
CA GLY A 106 -6.70 -3.30 19.31
C GLY A 106 -5.81 -4.01 18.26
N PRO A 107 -6.04 -5.31 18.06
CA PRO A 107 -5.26 -6.14 17.14
C PRO A 107 -5.46 -5.74 15.68
N LEU A 108 -4.37 -5.63 14.91
CA LEU A 108 -4.37 -5.21 13.53
C LEU A 108 -5.39 -5.98 12.66
N LEU A 109 -5.40 -7.31 12.76
CA LEU A 109 -6.21 -8.14 11.86
C LEU A 109 -7.71 -7.98 12.11
N ASP A 110 -8.10 -7.87 13.38
CA ASP A 110 -9.50 -7.68 13.78
C ASP A 110 -9.97 -6.30 13.37
N TRP A 111 -9.19 -5.27 13.70
CA TRP A 111 -9.49 -3.90 13.28
C TRP A 111 -9.64 -3.80 11.75
N THR A 112 -8.76 -4.47 10.99
CA THR A 112 -8.80 -4.39 9.52
C THR A 112 -10.05 -5.07 8.96
N ARG A 113 -10.47 -6.22 9.52
CA ARG A 113 -11.72 -6.90 9.12
C ARG A 113 -12.95 -6.03 9.43
N ASP A 114 -13.01 -5.48 10.64
CA ASP A 114 -14.14 -4.64 11.07
C ASP A 114 -14.24 -3.38 10.22
N ARG A 115 -13.11 -2.75 9.90
CA ARG A 115 -13.10 -1.56 9.05
C ARG A 115 -13.51 -1.91 7.61
N ALA A 116 -13.01 -3.02 7.05
CA ALA A 116 -13.35 -3.47 5.71
C ALA A 116 -14.82 -3.92 5.59
N ALA A 117 -15.49 -4.26 6.68
CA ALA A 117 -16.94 -4.51 6.65
C ALA A 117 -17.73 -3.24 6.26
N ALA A 118 -17.21 -2.05 6.55
CA ALA A 118 -17.88 -0.78 6.30
C ALA A 118 -17.35 -0.03 5.06
N THR A 119 -16.04 -0.08 4.79
CA THR A 119 -15.41 0.74 3.73
C THR A 119 -14.13 0.10 3.20
N ASP A 120 -13.64 0.56 2.04
CA ASP A 120 -12.34 0.12 1.52
C ASP A 120 -11.20 0.53 2.47
N VAL A 121 -10.25 -0.38 2.69
CA VAL A 121 -9.03 -0.15 3.47
C VAL A 121 -7.83 -0.22 2.53
N VAL A 122 -7.15 0.91 2.33
CA VAL A 122 -5.95 0.98 1.48
C VAL A 122 -4.70 0.90 2.34
N VAL A 123 -3.92 -0.15 2.16
CA VAL A 123 -2.69 -0.41 2.92
C VAL A 123 -1.49 0.13 2.16
N ILE A 124 -0.84 1.16 2.71
CA ILE A 124 0.27 1.87 2.04
C ILE A 124 1.65 1.34 2.51
N GLY A 125 1.71 0.66 3.61
CA GLY A 125 2.92 0.17 4.25
C GLY A 125 2.83 0.42 5.76
N SER A 126 3.72 -0.08 6.58
CA SER A 126 5.02 -0.70 6.30
C SER A 126 4.90 -2.11 5.72
N GLY A 127 6.03 -2.60 5.15
CA GLY A 127 6.06 -3.96 4.63
C GLY A 127 5.75 -5.03 5.68
N SER A 128 6.09 -4.83 6.96
CA SER A 128 5.73 -5.75 8.05
C SER A 128 4.22 -5.78 8.32
N LEU A 129 3.51 -4.67 8.09
CA LEU A 129 2.06 -4.60 8.18
C LEU A 129 1.43 -5.36 7.00
N VAL A 130 1.92 -5.11 5.79
CA VAL A 130 1.46 -5.82 4.57
C VAL A 130 1.65 -7.32 4.73
N ASN A 131 2.82 -7.78 5.20
CA ASN A 131 3.08 -9.21 5.39
C ASN A 131 2.09 -9.88 6.35
N GLN A 132 1.75 -9.23 7.47
CA GLN A 132 0.75 -9.78 8.41
C GLN A 132 -0.63 -9.95 7.76
N LEU A 133 -1.06 -9.02 6.91
CA LEU A 133 -2.33 -9.12 6.19
C LEU A 133 -2.29 -10.18 5.10
N VAL A 134 -1.16 -10.33 4.41
CA VAL A 134 -0.94 -11.39 3.40
C VAL A 134 -0.95 -12.78 4.06
N GLU A 135 -0.21 -12.96 5.15
CA GLU A 135 -0.17 -14.22 5.91
C GLU A 135 -1.53 -14.62 6.48
N ALA A 136 -2.38 -13.64 6.80
CA ALA A 136 -3.75 -13.86 7.28
C ALA A 136 -4.80 -14.02 6.16
N ASP A 137 -4.38 -14.04 4.89
CA ASP A 137 -5.25 -14.10 3.69
C ASP A 137 -6.37 -13.04 3.69
N LEU A 138 -6.01 -11.82 4.13
CA LEU A 138 -6.97 -10.71 4.22
C LEU A 138 -6.96 -9.78 3.01
N VAL A 139 -5.94 -9.84 2.16
CA VAL A 139 -5.81 -8.91 1.03
C VAL A 139 -6.71 -9.34 -0.11
N ASP A 140 -7.62 -8.46 -0.55
CA ASP A 140 -8.54 -8.69 -1.66
C ASP A 140 -7.95 -8.24 -3.00
N GLU A 141 -7.20 -7.13 -2.99
CA GLU A 141 -6.69 -6.50 -4.21
C GLU A 141 -5.28 -5.95 -3.99
N TYR A 142 -4.43 -6.11 -5.00
CA TYR A 142 -3.13 -5.46 -5.08
C TYR A 142 -3.11 -4.46 -6.23
N ARG A 143 -2.61 -3.26 -5.99
CA ARG A 143 -2.28 -2.26 -7.03
C ARG A 143 -0.78 -2.04 -7.03
N LEU A 144 -0.12 -2.64 -7.99
CA LEU A 144 1.33 -2.70 -8.05
C LEU A 144 1.86 -1.78 -9.15
N ARG A 145 2.65 -0.80 -8.76
CA ARG A 145 3.40 0.03 -9.69
C ARG A 145 4.75 -0.61 -9.94
N THR A 146 4.89 -1.32 -11.06
CA THR A 146 6.12 -2.03 -11.41
C THR A 146 7.11 -1.11 -12.11
N PHE A 147 8.29 -1.00 -11.54
CA PHE A 147 9.42 -0.26 -12.10
C PHE A 147 10.34 -1.17 -12.88
N PRO A 148 10.89 -0.75 -14.04
CA PRO A 148 11.80 -1.54 -14.85
C PRO A 148 13.21 -1.59 -14.22
N THR A 149 13.28 -2.13 -13.02
CA THR A 149 14.49 -2.23 -12.18
C THR A 149 14.53 -3.60 -11.52
N VAL A 150 15.74 -4.15 -11.38
CA VAL A 150 16.06 -5.33 -10.57
C VAL A 150 16.88 -4.83 -9.39
N ALA A 151 16.40 -5.06 -8.17
CA ALA A 151 17.13 -4.66 -6.95
C ALA A 151 18.15 -5.71 -6.52
N GLY A 152 17.91 -6.98 -6.82
CA GLY A 152 18.78 -8.10 -6.49
C GLY A 152 18.75 -8.55 -5.03
N SER A 153 18.40 -7.65 -4.11
CA SER A 153 18.25 -7.90 -2.68
C SER A 153 17.13 -7.04 -2.11
N GLY A 154 16.70 -7.35 -0.88
CA GLY A 154 15.61 -6.65 -0.19
C GLY A 154 14.36 -7.52 0.00
N ARG A 155 13.42 -6.98 0.78
CA ARG A 155 12.15 -7.66 1.08
C ARG A 155 11.27 -7.69 -0.17
N ARG A 156 10.79 -8.92 -0.49
CA ARG A 156 9.83 -9.14 -1.57
C ARG A 156 8.40 -9.11 -1.05
N LEU A 157 7.47 -8.69 -1.93
CA LEU A 157 6.04 -8.66 -1.61
C LEU A 157 5.46 -10.07 -1.49
N PHE A 158 5.76 -10.92 -2.48
CA PHE A 158 5.26 -12.30 -2.54
C PHE A 158 6.37 -13.27 -2.15
N THR A 159 6.17 -13.97 -1.05
CA THR A 159 7.12 -14.95 -0.51
C THR A 159 6.54 -16.37 -0.44
N THR A 160 5.23 -16.49 -0.68
CA THR A 160 4.50 -17.76 -0.70
C THR A 160 3.75 -17.91 -2.03
N PRO A 161 3.49 -19.16 -2.49
CA PRO A 161 2.66 -19.38 -3.66
C PRO A 161 1.25 -18.82 -3.47
N GLY A 162 0.70 -18.22 -4.53
CA GLY A 162 -0.66 -17.69 -4.56
C GLY A 162 -1.20 -17.62 -5.98
N ARG A 163 -2.50 -17.50 -6.13
CA ARG A 163 -3.16 -17.29 -7.41
C ARG A 163 -3.85 -15.93 -7.43
N TYR A 164 -3.70 -15.25 -8.55
CA TYR A 164 -4.22 -13.89 -8.73
C TYR A 164 -4.79 -13.72 -10.12
N GLU A 165 -5.90 -13.00 -10.22
CA GLU A 165 -6.49 -12.57 -11.47
C GLU A 165 -5.98 -11.15 -11.81
N PHE A 166 -5.56 -10.91 -13.04
CA PHE A 166 -5.33 -9.55 -13.55
C PHE A 166 -6.67 -8.88 -13.86
N VAL A 167 -7.05 -7.91 -13.05
CA VAL A 167 -8.23 -7.06 -13.29
C VAL A 167 -7.92 -5.94 -14.27
N GLY A 168 -6.68 -5.45 -14.24
CA GLY A 168 -6.20 -4.39 -15.13
C GLY A 168 -4.69 -4.35 -15.21
N VAL A 169 -4.18 -3.99 -16.38
CA VAL A 169 -2.76 -3.71 -16.60
C VAL A 169 -2.66 -2.52 -17.57
N GLU A 170 -1.97 -1.47 -17.15
CA GLU A 170 -1.79 -0.29 -17.98
C GLU A 170 -0.35 0.24 -17.91
N PRO A 171 0.23 0.68 -19.04
CA PRO A 171 1.48 1.42 -19.02
C PRO A 171 1.23 2.82 -18.41
N MET A 172 2.16 3.27 -17.56
CA MET A 172 2.09 4.58 -16.93
C MET A 172 3.46 5.26 -16.99
N GLY A 173 3.76 5.90 -18.12
CA GLY A 173 5.08 6.44 -18.39
C GLY A 173 6.13 5.31 -18.43
N PRO A 174 7.23 5.40 -17.66
CA PRO A 174 8.29 4.38 -17.67
C PRO A 174 7.94 3.13 -16.84
N THR A 175 6.75 3.04 -16.27
CA THR A 175 6.32 1.99 -15.34
C THR A 175 5.01 1.34 -15.79
N THR A 176 4.59 0.27 -15.12
CA THR A 176 3.30 -0.39 -15.37
C THR A 176 2.50 -0.42 -14.07
N LEU A 177 1.20 -0.08 -14.13
CA LEU A 177 0.26 -0.37 -13.06
C LEU A 177 -0.44 -1.69 -13.36
N SER A 178 -0.36 -2.62 -12.42
CA SER A 178 -1.12 -3.86 -12.43
C SER A 178 -2.10 -3.89 -11.28
N ILE A 179 -3.35 -4.19 -11.55
CA ILE A 179 -4.39 -4.42 -10.55
C ILE A 179 -4.66 -5.92 -10.51
N LEU A 180 -4.40 -6.55 -9.37
CA LEU A 180 -4.55 -7.98 -9.15
C LEU A 180 -5.62 -8.21 -8.09
N ARG A 181 -6.47 -9.19 -8.30
CA ARG A 181 -7.40 -9.70 -7.29
C ARG A 181 -6.90 -11.05 -6.79
N THR A 182 -6.99 -11.27 -5.48
CA THR A 182 -6.67 -12.57 -4.87
C THR A 182 -7.75 -13.59 -5.23
N GLU A 183 -7.35 -14.71 -5.83
CA GLU A 183 -8.21 -15.87 -5.99
C GLU A 183 -8.20 -16.66 -4.68
N ARG A 184 -9.25 -16.50 -3.87
CA ARG A 184 -9.42 -17.34 -2.68
C ARG A 184 -9.92 -18.72 -3.11
N SER A 185 -9.25 -19.77 -2.64
CA SER A 185 -9.72 -21.14 -2.84
C SER A 185 -11.08 -21.28 -2.19
N ASP A 186 -12.09 -21.66 -2.98
CA ASP A 186 -13.41 -21.99 -2.44
C ASP A 186 -13.26 -23.22 -1.51
N PRO A 187 -13.55 -23.14 -0.20
CA PRO A 187 -13.40 -24.28 0.70
C PRO A 187 -14.33 -25.45 0.38
N ALA A 188 -15.23 -25.28 -0.60
CA ALA A 188 -16.21 -26.29 -1.01
C ALA A 188 -15.78 -27.17 -2.21
N GLY A 189 -14.56 -27.00 -2.77
CA GLY A 189 -14.07 -27.74 -3.95
C GLY A 189 -13.35 -29.05 -3.65
N GLY A 190 -13.48 -29.64 -2.49
CA GLY A 190 -12.95 -30.97 -2.14
C GLY A 190 -13.89 -32.08 -2.47
N GLY A 191 -13.95 -32.51 -3.75
CA GLY A 191 -14.72 -33.69 -4.07
C GLY A 191 -15.00 -33.92 -5.57
N ARG A 192 -14.02 -34.47 -6.30
CA ARG A 192 -14.24 -35.49 -7.34
C ARG A 192 -12.94 -36.23 -7.60
#